data_5dbca6b6599a403ed39127a46283d4b8
#
_entry.id   5dbca6b6599a403ed39127a46283d4b8
#
_cell.length_a   1.000
_cell.length_b   1.000
_cell.length_c   1.000
_cell.angle_alpha   90.00
_cell.angle_beta   90.00
_cell.angle_gamma   90.00
#
_symmetry.space_group_name_H-M   'P 1'
#
loop_
_entity.id
_entity.type
_entity.pdbx_description
1 polymer ?
#
loop_
_entity_poly.entity_id
_entity_poly.type
_entity_poly.pdbx_seq_one_letter_code
_entity_poly.pdbx_strand_id
1 'polypeptide(L)'
;MKELPKTRRDFMKTTAAGAAGIILARPKILSAQASGAIRIEEPFHGAVLNRRHGKPVGGGLKIKVSGQAPLNGRVIVNGSPARRDGTKFTSEIILRQKQTEIAAVSENNFGRGEHRVQVIWDMHSQARYRFSIDDNSFFLRDIAKNNYASLFDCFYLKNLRGLHSKYGTRFVLNIYYTTEDGFELPQFPDRYKNQWQDNSDWLKLAFHAYANKPDCPYQNVPASKLMADFDRVAEQIIRFASEQTYSPPTVIHWGMVQPEALKPLYERGVRVLSGYFRRQGGVWDVNYLIDDVRSEYLSRHDALMDFESGIVFSRVDIVCNSTPVDGIIPTLEPLTKDPNQAEIMDIFTHEQYFWPFYSNYLPDHFKRLGVAIRWLTENGYKPVFFHEGFLGGRG
;
A
#
# COMPACT_ATOMS: atom_id res chain seq x y z
N MET A 1 -4.80 32.65 -25.96
CA MET A 1 -5.34 31.31 -25.65
C MET A 1 -4.54 30.77 -24.51
N LYS A 2 -5.07 30.71 -23.27
CA LYS A 2 -4.41 30.09 -22.13
C LYS A 2 -4.60 28.58 -22.29
N GLU A 3 -3.48 27.85 -22.36
CA GLU A 3 -3.52 26.38 -22.32
C GLU A 3 -4.17 25.94 -21.01
N LEU A 4 -5.15 25.04 -21.10
CA LEU A 4 -5.78 24.39 -19.95
C LEU A 4 -4.73 23.52 -19.25
N PRO A 5 -4.69 23.46 -17.90
CA PRO A 5 -3.77 22.60 -17.21
C PRO A 5 -4.03 21.13 -17.57
N LYS A 6 -2.99 20.45 -18.03
CA LYS A 6 -3.03 19.02 -18.37
C LYS A 6 -3.41 18.19 -17.15
N THR A 7 -4.39 17.32 -17.32
CA THR A 7 -4.80 16.39 -16.25
C THR A 7 -3.70 15.31 -16.03
N ARG A 8 -3.71 14.64 -14.87
CA ARG A 8 -2.84 13.48 -14.58
C ARG A 8 -2.85 12.45 -15.72
N ARG A 9 -3.98 12.33 -16.41
CA ARG A 9 -4.19 11.44 -17.57
C ARG A 9 -3.46 11.94 -18.83
N ASP A 10 -3.32 13.27 -19.01
CA ASP A 10 -2.70 13.88 -20.17
C ASP A 10 -1.16 13.91 -20.03
N PHE A 11 -0.64 14.06 -18.80
CA PHE A 11 0.79 13.97 -18.50
C PHE A 11 1.37 12.59 -18.86
N MET A 12 0.64 11.53 -18.57
CA MET A 12 1.07 10.17 -18.88
C MET A 12 1.10 9.85 -20.38
N LYS A 13 0.46 10.65 -21.21
CA LYS A 13 0.50 10.51 -22.68
C LYS A 13 1.67 11.24 -23.34
N THR A 14 2.25 12.24 -22.67
CA THR A 14 3.23 13.16 -23.28
C THR A 14 4.69 12.81 -22.95
N THR A 15 4.97 11.98 -21.96
CA THR A 15 6.34 11.59 -21.55
C THR A 15 6.98 10.47 -22.38
N ALA A 16 6.28 9.99 -23.42
CA ALA A 16 6.85 9.00 -24.36
C ALA A 16 7.81 9.57 -25.43
N ALA A 17 8.06 10.88 -25.44
CA ALA A 17 8.94 11.52 -26.42
C ALA A 17 9.92 12.47 -25.71
N GLY A 18 11.12 11.98 -25.39
CA GLY A 18 12.26 12.84 -25.12
C GLY A 18 12.93 12.71 -23.75
N ALA A 19 13.64 11.61 -23.49
CA ALA A 19 14.78 11.60 -22.59
C ALA A 19 15.80 10.55 -23.07
N ALA A 20 16.64 10.94 -24.02
CA ALA A 20 17.93 10.32 -24.21
C ALA A 20 18.86 10.85 -23.09
N GLY A 21 18.81 10.23 -21.93
CA GLY A 21 19.61 10.52 -20.75
C GLY A 21 20.40 9.28 -20.36
N ILE A 22 21.69 9.40 -20.35
CA ILE A 22 22.79 8.50 -20.02
C ILE A 22 22.35 7.35 -19.10
N ILE A 23 22.23 6.15 -19.68
CA ILE A 23 22.09 4.90 -18.96
C ILE A 23 23.43 4.60 -18.31
N LEU A 24 23.61 4.97 -17.05
CA LEU A 24 24.58 4.31 -16.18
C LEU A 24 24.10 2.86 -16.01
N ALA A 25 24.78 1.95 -16.67
CA ALA A 25 24.53 0.52 -16.58
C ALA A 25 24.67 0.08 -15.11
N ARG A 26 23.54 -0.09 -14.43
CA ARG A 26 23.48 -0.90 -13.20
C ARG A 26 23.92 -2.32 -13.58
N PRO A 27 24.73 -2.99 -12.78
CA PRO A 27 25.04 -4.39 -13.05
C PRO A 27 23.71 -5.14 -13.10
N LYS A 28 23.32 -5.62 -14.28
CA LYS A 28 22.34 -6.68 -14.40
C LYS A 28 22.88 -7.81 -13.54
N ILE A 29 22.23 -8.09 -12.42
CA ILE A 29 22.26 -9.43 -11.86
C ILE A 29 21.56 -10.27 -12.93
N LEU A 30 22.30 -10.65 -13.94
CA LEU A 30 21.99 -11.76 -14.79
C LEU A 30 21.95 -12.96 -13.84
N SER A 31 20.74 -13.29 -13.37
CA SER A 31 20.49 -14.65 -12.93
C SER A 31 20.78 -15.50 -14.17
N ALA A 32 22.02 -15.97 -14.30
CA ALA A 32 22.33 -17.06 -15.19
C ALA A 32 21.33 -18.15 -14.81
N GLN A 33 20.32 -18.38 -15.65
CA GLN A 33 19.59 -19.61 -15.67
C GLN A 33 20.58 -20.71 -16.03
N ALA A 34 21.38 -21.12 -15.04
CA ALA A 34 22.03 -22.40 -15.09
C ALA A 34 20.86 -23.41 -15.17
N SER A 35 20.66 -24.01 -16.35
CA SER A 35 19.73 -25.10 -16.57
C SER A 35 20.04 -26.18 -15.54
N GLY A 36 19.30 -26.19 -14.41
CA GLY A 36 19.48 -27.17 -13.36
C GLY A 36 19.51 -26.69 -11.92
N ALA A 37 19.42 -25.37 -11.62
CA ALA A 37 19.33 -24.88 -10.23
C ALA A 37 17.93 -25.13 -9.65
N ILE A 38 17.87 -25.56 -8.38
CA ILE A 38 16.60 -25.67 -7.66
C ILE A 38 16.06 -24.26 -7.38
N ARG A 39 14.73 -24.07 -7.54
CA ARG A 39 14.03 -22.82 -7.24
C ARG A 39 12.65 -23.13 -6.66
N ILE A 40 12.32 -22.52 -5.51
CA ILE A 40 10.95 -22.43 -5.03
C ILE A 40 10.26 -21.32 -5.84
N GLU A 41 9.11 -21.62 -6.41
CA GLU A 41 8.28 -20.66 -7.15
C GLU A 41 7.12 -20.18 -6.27
N GLU A 42 6.51 -21.12 -5.50
CA GLU A 42 5.45 -20.81 -4.53
C GLU A 42 5.72 -21.51 -3.20
N PRO A 43 5.53 -20.79 -2.08
CA PRO A 43 5.21 -19.36 -2.02
C PRO A 43 6.39 -18.47 -2.43
N PHE A 44 6.06 -17.26 -2.88
CA PHE A 44 7.04 -16.25 -3.25
C PHE A 44 7.83 -15.74 -2.02
N HIS A 45 9.07 -15.29 -2.21
CA HIS A 45 9.83 -14.67 -1.11
C HIS A 45 9.16 -13.36 -0.68
N GLY A 46 8.82 -13.23 0.60
CA GLY A 46 8.05 -12.10 1.13
C GLY A 46 6.53 -12.29 1.08
N ALA A 47 6.02 -13.41 0.56
CA ALA A 47 4.59 -13.68 0.54
C ALA A 47 3.96 -13.52 1.94
N VAL A 48 2.84 -12.80 2.00
CA VAL A 48 2.00 -12.67 3.19
C VAL A 48 0.84 -13.65 3.05
N LEU A 49 0.93 -14.76 3.79
CA LEU A 49 -0.01 -15.86 3.71
C LEU A 49 -1.04 -15.78 4.84
N ASN A 50 -2.27 -16.11 4.55
CA ASN A 50 -3.38 -16.15 5.49
C ASN A 50 -4.17 -17.46 5.36
N ARG A 51 -5.26 -17.60 6.12
CA ARG A 51 -6.13 -18.81 6.12
C ARG A 51 -6.66 -19.22 4.74
N ARG A 52 -6.64 -18.34 3.74
CA ARG A 52 -7.12 -18.65 2.36
C ARG A 52 -6.06 -19.37 1.52
N HIS A 53 -4.78 -19.29 1.93
CA HIS A 53 -3.65 -19.91 1.20
C HIS A 53 -3.33 -21.32 1.65
N GLY A 54 -4.07 -21.88 2.61
CA GLY A 54 -3.79 -23.22 3.14
C GLY A 54 -4.90 -23.77 4.01
N LYS A 55 -4.61 -24.88 4.67
CA LYS A 55 -5.54 -25.55 5.60
C LYS A 55 -5.09 -25.38 7.04
N PRO A 56 -5.93 -24.85 7.94
CA PRO A 56 -5.63 -24.84 9.37
C PRO A 56 -5.43 -26.28 9.91
N VAL A 57 -4.34 -26.51 10.64
CA VAL A 57 -4.01 -27.83 11.22
C VAL A 57 -3.23 -27.64 12.53
N GLY A 58 -3.72 -28.18 13.63
CA GLY A 58 -2.96 -28.33 14.87
C GLY A 58 -2.19 -27.07 15.31
N GLY A 59 -2.82 -25.89 15.29
CA GLY A 59 -2.19 -24.61 15.67
C GLY A 59 -1.25 -24.03 14.60
N GLY A 60 -1.36 -24.47 13.35
CA GLY A 60 -0.58 -23.98 12.22
C GLY A 60 -1.41 -23.86 10.93
N LEU A 61 -0.77 -23.40 9.88
CA LEU A 61 -1.31 -23.33 8.54
C LEU A 61 -0.52 -24.29 7.62
N LYS A 62 -1.19 -25.34 7.13
CA LYS A 62 -0.59 -26.24 6.14
C LYS A 62 -0.70 -25.63 4.76
N ILE A 63 0.43 -25.36 4.14
CA ILE A 63 0.54 -24.78 2.80
C ILE A 63 1.22 -25.72 1.83
N LYS A 64 0.98 -25.51 0.54
CA LYS A 64 1.71 -26.16 -0.54
C LYS A 64 2.94 -25.33 -0.90
N VAL A 65 4.08 -26.02 -1.08
CA VAL A 65 5.31 -25.46 -1.64
C VAL A 65 5.53 -26.09 -3.00
N SER A 66 5.86 -25.31 -4.01
CA SER A 66 6.16 -25.82 -5.36
C SER A 66 7.29 -25.06 -6.01
N GLY A 67 7.92 -25.67 -6.99
CA GLY A 67 9.02 -25.08 -7.72
C GLY A 67 9.64 -26.03 -8.73
N GLN A 68 10.83 -25.67 -9.18
CA GLN A 68 11.59 -26.43 -10.15
C GLN A 68 12.93 -26.88 -9.58
N ALA A 69 13.41 -28.03 -10.04
CA ALA A 69 14.70 -28.60 -9.68
C ALA A 69 15.24 -29.42 -10.87
N PRO A 70 16.54 -29.75 -10.89
CA PRO A 70 17.12 -30.62 -11.91
C PRO A 70 16.30 -31.88 -12.15
N LEU A 71 16.25 -32.36 -13.39
CA LEU A 71 15.43 -33.50 -13.79
C LEU A 71 15.65 -34.74 -12.91
N ASN A 72 16.91 -35.02 -12.55
CA ASN A 72 17.32 -36.17 -11.75
C ASN A 72 17.65 -35.76 -10.30
N GLY A 73 17.44 -36.67 -9.37
CA GLY A 73 17.75 -36.50 -7.95
C GLY A 73 16.53 -36.32 -7.06
N ARG A 74 16.76 -36.29 -5.76
CA ARG A 74 15.72 -36.06 -4.76
C ARG A 74 15.62 -34.58 -4.45
N VAL A 75 14.43 -34.14 -4.04
CA VAL A 75 14.19 -32.83 -3.48
C VAL A 75 13.64 -32.97 -2.07
N ILE A 76 14.19 -32.19 -1.15
CA ILE A 76 13.78 -32.13 0.25
C ILE A 76 13.37 -30.69 0.55
N VAL A 77 12.18 -30.51 1.15
CA VAL A 77 11.68 -29.20 1.59
C VAL A 77 11.50 -29.22 3.10
N ASN A 78 12.23 -28.37 3.82
CA ASN A 78 12.24 -28.32 5.30
C ASN A 78 12.36 -29.72 5.93
N GLY A 79 13.27 -30.54 5.43
CA GLY A 79 13.52 -31.91 5.92
C GLY A 79 12.57 -33.00 5.42
N SER A 80 11.50 -32.66 4.71
CA SER A 80 10.53 -33.61 4.15
C SER A 80 10.75 -33.85 2.67
N PRO A 81 10.70 -35.12 2.19
CA PRO A 81 10.81 -35.43 0.78
C PRO A 81 9.67 -34.78 -0.03
N ALA A 82 10.02 -34.15 -1.15
CA ALA A 82 9.04 -33.57 -2.08
C ALA A 82 8.63 -34.57 -3.16
N ARG A 83 7.36 -34.51 -3.57
CA ARG A 83 6.89 -35.25 -4.76
C ARG A 83 7.47 -34.59 -6.01
N ARG A 84 7.91 -35.42 -6.96
CA ARG A 84 8.48 -34.98 -8.24
C ARG A 84 7.54 -35.29 -9.40
N ASP A 85 7.55 -34.39 -10.40
CA ASP A 85 6.95 -34.60 -11.72
C ASP A 85 7.88 -33.87 -12.74
N GLY A 86 8.78 -34.66 -13.35
CA GLY A 86 9.86 -34.10 -14.18
C GLY A 86 10.74 -33.14 -13.41
N THR A 87 10.87 -31.90 -13.91
CA THR A 87 11.59 -30.83 -13.25
C THR A 87 10.80 -30.15 -12.12
N LYS A 88 9.49 -30.34 -12.05
CA LYS A 88 8.63 -29.77 -11.01
C LYS A 88 8.73 -30.57 -9.71
N PHE A 89 8.64 -29.88 -8.59
CA PHE A 89 8.46 -30.49 -7.29
C PHE A 89 7.31 -29.85 -6.51
N THR A 90 6.71 -30.64 -5.62
CA THR A 90 5.68 -30.16 -4.69
C THR A 90 5.89 -30.81 -3.33
N SER A 91 5.68 -30.03 -2.27
CA SER A 91 5.70 -30.50 -0.88
C SER A 91 4.63 -29.77 -0.08
N GLU A 92 4.25 -30.32 1.07
CA GLU A 92 3.41 -29.63 2.05
C GLU A 92 4.24 -29.35 3.31
N ILE A 93 4.11 -28.13 3.85
CA ILE A 93 4.72 -27.74 5.12
C ILE A 93 3.67 -27.12 6.02
N ILE A 94 3.95 -27.04 7.32
CA ILE A 94 3.08 -26.37 8.29
C ILE A 94 3.80 -25.14 8.83
N LEU A 95 3.24 -23.96 8.56
CA LEU A 95 3.65 -22.71 9.20
C LEU A 95 3.15 -22.72 10.63
N ARG A 96 4.04 -22.47 11.61
CA ARG A 96 3.73 -22.40 13.05
C ARG A 96 4.12 -21.10 13.70
N GLN A 97 4.84 -20.25 12.96
CA GLN A 97 5.36 -18.97 13.42
C GLN A 97 4.97 -17.88 12.42
N LYS A 98 4.92 -16.63 12.88
CA LYS A 98 4.64 -15.47 12.05
C LYS A 98 5.58 -15.36 10.85
N GLN A 99 6.87 -15.63 11.06
CA GLN A 99 7.87 -15.64 10.00
C GLN A 99 8.48 -17.03 9.89
N THR A 100 8.55 -17.57 8.68
CA THR A 100 9.06 -18.92 8.43
C THR A 100 9.99 -18.90 7.23
N GLU A 101 11.18 -19.50 7.39
CA GLU A 101 12.06 -19.81 6.27
C GLU A 101 11.67 -21.16 5.66
N ILE A 102 11.57 -21.20 4.35
CA ILE A 102 11.34 -22.42 3.57
C ILE A 102 12.58 -22.68 2.74
N ALA A 103 13.22 -23.83 3.00
CA ALA A 103 14.41 -24.27 2.29
C ALA A 103 14.11 -25.49 1.45
N ALA A 104 14.41 -25.44 0.16
CA ALA A 104 14.36 -26.57 -0.75
C ALA A 104 15.78 -26.96 -1.18
N VAL A 105 16.12 -28.22 -0.99
CA VAL A 105 17.43 -28.80 -1.34
C VAL A 105 17.26 -29.86 -2.41
N SER A 106 18.03 -29.79 -3.48
CA SER A 106 18.15 -30.86 -4.47
C SER A 106 19.49 -31.56 -4.34
N GLU A 107 19.50 -32.87 -4.44
CA GLU A 107 20.70 -33.70 -4.45
C GLU A 107 20.66 -34.67 -5.64
N ASN A 108 21.69 -34.65 -6.44
CA ASN A 108 21.88 -35.58 -7.56
C ASN A 108 23.37 -35.91 -7.75
N ASN A 109 23.69 -36.71 -8.75
CA ASN A 109 25.07 -37.13 -9.04
C ASN A 109 25.99 -35.98 -9.47
N PHE A 110 25.46 -34.79 -9.77
CA PHE A 110 26.22 -33.61 -10.20
C PHE A 110 26.42 -32.59 -9.07
N GLY A 111 25.83 -32.83 -7.88
CA GLY A 111 26.00 -31.99 -6.72
C GLY A 111 24.71 -31.69 -5.94
N ARG A 112 24.84 -30.74 -5.03
CA ARG A 112 23.76 -30.27 -4.16
C ARG A 112 23.42 -28.81 -4.53
N GLY A 113 22.13 -28.53 -4.73
CA GLY A 113 21.58 -27.17 -4.88
C GLY A 113 20.65 -26.85 -3.74
N GLU A 114 20.52 -25.55 -3.41
CA GLU A 114 19.62 -25.06 -2.38
C GLU A 114 18.98 -23.75 -2.79
N HIS A 115 17.69 -23.56 -2.45
CA HIS A 115 16.99 -22.29 -2.57
C HIS A 115 16.14 -22.04 -1.33
N ARG A 116 16.15 -20.80 -0.83
CA ARG A 116 15.46 -20.38 0.38
C ARG A 116 14.53 -19.22 0.10
N VAL A 117 13.36 -19.24 0.67
CA VAL A 117 12.42 -18.11 0.71
C VAL A 117 11.96 -17.91 2.16
N GLN A 118 11.66 -16.67 2.51
CA GLN A 118 11.00 -16.33 3.77
C GLN A 118 9.58 -15.89 3.48
N VAL A 119 8.65 -16.27 4.35
CA VAL A 119 7.24 -15.91 4.26
C VAL A 119 6.71 -15.40 5.58
N ILE A 120 5.65 -14.61 5.52
CA ILE A 120 4.89 -14.20 6.70
C ILE A 120 3.56 -14.99 6.73
N TRP A 121 3.23 -15.52 7.90
CA TRP A 121 1.89 -16.02 8.17
C TRP A 121 1.12 -14.98 9.00
N ASP A 122 0.14 -14.32 8.37
CA ASP A 122 -0.84 -13.47 9.04
C ASP A 122 -1.86 -14.36 9.76
N MET A 123 -1.47 -14.88 10.93
CA MET A 123 -2.21 -15.92 11.67
C MET A 123 -3.53 -15.44 12.25
N HIS A 124 -3.66 -14.14 12.47
CA HIS A 124 -4.87 -13.48 12.98
C HIS A 124 -5.64 -12.73 11.89
N SER A 125 -5.42 -13.11 10.63
CA SER A 125 -6.06 -12.46 9.50
C SER A 125 -7.59 -12.52 9.58
N GLN A 126 -8.21 -11.43 9.18
CA GLN A 126 -9.64 -11.28 8.99
C GLN A 126 -9.90 -10.42 7.76
N ALA A 127 -11.06 -10.58 7.15
CA ALA A 127 -11.49 -9.69 6.08
C ALA A 127 -11.54 -8.24 6.59
N ARG A 128 -10.75 -7.35 6.00
CA ARG A 128 -10.55 -5.97 6.47
C ARG A 128 -10.32 -5.00 5.32
N TYR A 129 -10.60 -3.74 5.57
CA TYR A 129 -10.32 -2.68 4.60
C TYR A 129 -9.65 -1.48 5.26
N ARG A 130 -8.78 -0.84 4.50
CA ARG A 130 -8.21 0.47 4.79
C ARG A 130 -8.91 1.50 3.91
N PHE A 131 -9.16 2.70 4.45
CA PHE A 131 -9.60 3.84 3.67
C PHE A 131 -8.69 5.04 3.89
N SER A 132 -7.99 5.49 2.84
CA SER A 132 -7.23 6.74 2.88
C SER A 132 -7.77 7.76 1.89
N ILE A 133 -7.55 9.03 2.23
CA ILE A 133 -7.82 10.14 1.33
C ILE A 133 -6.53 10.91 1.18
N ASP A 134 -6.08 11.04 -0.06
CA ASP A 134 -4.80 11.64 -0.39
C ASP A 134 -4.96 13.11 -0.82
N ASP A 135 -3.83 13.81 -0.95
CA ASP A 135 -3.75 15.20 -1.43
C ASP A 135 -4.51 16.22 -0.56
N ASN A 136 -4.67 15.92 0.75
CA ASN A 136 -5.43 16.79 1.62
C ASN A 136 -4.71 18.10 1.92
N SER A 137 -5.42 19.20 1.69
CA SER A 137 -4.99 20.55 1.99
C SER A 137 -6.17 21.53 2.02
N PHE A 138 -7.22 21.28 1.25
CA PHE A 138 -8.34 22.21 1.08
C PHE A 138 -9.18 22.33 2.33
N PHE A 139 -9.46 21.24 3.05
CA PHE A 139 -10.23 21.29 4.29
C PHE A 139 -9.48 22.02 5.40
N LEU A 140 -8.16 21.89 5.49
CA LEU A 140 -7.34 22.60 6.47
C LEU A 140 -7.42 24.12 6.24
N ARG A 141 -7.22 24.51 4.97
CA ARG A 141 -7.36 25.90 4.55
C ARG A 141 -8.75 26.44 4.77
N ASP A 142 -9.79 25.66 4.43
CA ASP A 142 -11.19 26.03 4.62
C ASP A 142 -11.50 26.31 6.11
N ILE A 143 -11.06 25.41 7.01
CA ILE A 143 -11.25 25.55 8.45
C ILE A 143 -10.48 26.77 8.98
N ALA A 144 -9.22 26.95 8.58
CA ALA A 144 -8.42 28.08 9.00
C ALA A 144 -9.01 29.43 8.56
N LYS A 145 -9.50 29.51 7.32
CA LYS A 145 -10.09 30.72 6.74
C LYS A 145 -11.45 31.08 7.38
N ASN A 146 -12.33 30.10 7.52
CA ASN A 146 -13.71 30.33 8.00
C ASN A 146 -13.81 30.34 9.52
N ASN A 147 -12.77 29.90 10.23
CA ASN A 147 -12.70 29.94 11.68
C ASN A 147 -13.92 29.29 12.38
N TYR A 148 -14.37 28.14 11.88
CA TYR A 148 -15.55 27.42 12.37
C TYR A 148 -15.53 27.17 13.87
N ALA A 149 -16.71 27.04 14.51
CA ALA A 149 -16.82 26.67 15.91
C ALA A 149 -16.38 25.21 16.17
N SER A 150 -16.63 24.34 15.19
CA SER A 150 -16.19 22.94 15.21
C SER A 150 -15.50 22.54 13.92
N LEU A 151 -14.58 21.57 13.98
CA LEU A 151 -14.01 20.90 12.81
C LEU A 151 -15.08 20.36 11.87
N PHE A 152 -16.18 19.87 12.44
CA PHE A 152 -17.28 19.24 11.72
C PHE A 152 -18.32 20.21 11.16
N ASP A 153 -18.08 21.52 11.28
CA ASP A 153 -18.80 22.53 10.51
C ASP A 153 -18.25 22.60 9.06
N CYS A 154 -17.00 22.18 8.85
CA CYS A 154 -16.47 21.91 7.51
C CYS A 154 -17.25 20.75 6.88
N PHE A 155 -17.84 20.99 5.70
CA PHE A 155 -18.71 20.00 5.03
C PHE A 155 -17.97 18.68 4.74
N TYR A 156 -16.69 18.76 4.42
CA TYR A 156 -15.86 17.60 4.12
C TYR A 156 -15.75 16.67 5.34
N LEU A 157 -15.30 17.17 6.49
CA LEU A 157 -15.19 16.40 7.72
C LEU A 157 -16.56 15.97 8.27
N LYS A 158 -17.60 16.78 8.09
CA LYS A 158 -18.98 16.45 8.45
C LYS A 158 -19.48 15.21 7.72
N ASN A 159 -19.22 15.11 6.42
CA ASN A 159 -19.62 13.96 5.61
C ASN A 159 -18.80 12.70 5.98
N LEU A 160 -17.49 12.82 6.21
CA LEU A 160 -16.67 11.68 6.67
C LEU A 160 -17.16 11.16 8.03
N ARG A 161 -17.50 12.07 8.98
CA ARG A 161 -18.11 11.69 10.25
C ARG A 161 -19.44 10.97 10.06
N GLY A 162 -20.26 11.39 9.09
CA GLY A 162 -21.50 10.71 8.73
C GLY A 162 -21.27 9.27 8.27
N LEU A 163 -20.26 9.03 7.43
CA LEU A 163 -19.87 7.68 6.99
C LEU A 163 -19.32 6.85 8.15
N HIS A 164 -18.48 7.43 9.01
CA HIS A 164 -18.00 6.77 10.22
C HIS A 164 -19.16 6.38 11.14
N SER A 165 -20.05 7.32 11.49
CA SER A 165 -21.19 7.07 12.38
C SER A 165 -22.13 5.96 11.89
N LYS A 166 -22.26 5.83 10.54
CA LYS A 166 -23.14 4.83 9.94
C LYS A 166 -22.51 3.45 9.78
N TYR A 167 -21.21 3.38 9.47
CA TYR A 167 -20.52 2.16 9.05
C TYR A 167 -19.29 1.81 9.89
N GLY A 168 -18.91 2.65 10.85
CA GLY A 168 -17.70 2.47 11.65
C GLY A 168 -16.39 2.71 10.86
N THR A 169 -16.47 3.26 9.64
CA THR A 169 -15.30 3.46 8.78
C THR A 169 -14.23 4.31 9.45
N ARG A 170 -12.98 3.91 9.30
CA ARG A 170 -11.80 4.63 9.76
C ARG A 170 -11.10 5.30 8.59
N PHE A 171 -10.70 6.56 8.73
CA PHE A 171 -10.08 7.35 7.67
C PHE A 171 -8.68 7.81 8.05
N VAL A 172 -7.75 7.71 7.11
CA VAL A 172 -6.45 8.38 7.19
C VAL A 172 -6.43 9.48 6.12
N LEU A 173 -6.21 10.73 6.55
CA LEU A 173 -6.06 11.88 5.65
C LEU A 173 -4.57 12.17 5.49
N ASN A 174 -4.05 11.94 4.28
CA ASN A 174 -2.67 12.20 3.94
C ASN A 174 -2.54 13.67 3.49
N ILE A 175 -1.79 14.49 4.26
CA ILE A 175 -1.78 15.94 4.15
C ILE A 175 -0.48 16.49 3.62
N TYR A 176 -0.56 17.64 2.94
CA TYR A 176 0.58 18.47 2.54
C TYR A 176 0.96 19.47 3.62
N TYR A 177 2.24 19.91 3.62
CA TYR A 177 2.69 21.01 4.46
C TYR A 177 2.20 22.37 3.92
N THR A 178 2.27 22.58 2.61
CA THR A 178 1.89 23.84 1.95
C THR A 178 0.99 23.61 0.76
N THR A 179 0.26 24.66 0.38
CA THR A 179 -0.64 24.69 -0.78
C THR A 179 -0.17 25.74 -1.81
N GLU A 180 -0.65 25.62 -3.05
CA GLU A 180 -0.28 26.51 -4.15
C GLU A 180 -0.71 27.98 -3.91
N ASP A 181 -1.71 28.23 -3.06
CA ASP A 181 -2.19 29.57 -2.70
C ASP A 181 -1.52 30.15 -1.46
N GLY A 182 -0.46 29.50 -0.98
CA GLY A 182 0.39 30.01 0.11
C GLY A 182 -0.10 29.69 1.51
N PHE A 183 -1.10 28.84 1.70
CA PHE A 183 -1.43 28.31 3.03
C PHE A 183 -0.35 27.30 3.46
N GLU A 184 0.08 27.41 4.72
CA GLU A 184 1.01 26.47 5.36
C GLU A 184 0.44 25.94 6.67
N LEU A 185 0.80 24.70 7.05
CA LEU A 185 0.32 24.03 8.27
C LEU A 185 0.51 24.85 9.56
N PRO A 186 1.59 25.67 9.76
CA PRO A 186 1.70 26.55 10.92
C PRO A 186 0.54 27.55 11.06
N GLN A 187 -0.16 27.88 9.99
CA GLN A 187 -1.34 28.76 10.02
C GLN A 187 -2.62 28.07 10.52
N PHE A 188 -2.61 26.72 10.60
CA PHE A 188 -3.76 26.00 11.13
C PHE A 188 -3.83 26.16 12.66
N PRO A 189 -4.99 26.58 13.23
CA PRO A 189 -5.10 26.91 14.65
C PRO A 189 -5.12 25.68 15.56
N ASP A 190 -4.56 25.82 16.77
CA ASP A 190 -4.48 24.75 17.77
C ASP A 190 -5.79 24.52 18.54
N ARG A 191 -6.74 25.44 18.45
CA ARG A 191 -7.98 25.41 19.23
C ARG A 191 -8.85 24.16 18.99
N TYR A 192 -8.63 23.45 17.90
CA TYR A 192 -9.34 22.21 17.56
C TYR A 192 -8.65 20.94 18.08
N LYS A 193 -7.55 21.07 18.81
CA LYS A 193 -6.71 19.94 19.24
C LYS A 193 -7.52 18.86 19.98
N ASN A 194 -8.38 19.27 20.91
CA ASN A 194 -9.23 18.32 21.62
C ASN A 194 -10.22 17.61 20.70
N GLN A 195 -10.79 18.30 19.69
CA GLN A 195 -11.71 17.68 18.74
C GLN A 195 -11.00 16.64 17.86
N TRP A 196 -9.76 16.89 17.45
CA TRP A 196 -8.93 15.90 16.77
C TRP A 196 -8.67 14.70 17.65
N GLN A 197 -8.26 14.93 18.88
CA GLN A 197 -7.95 13.88 19.85
C GLN A 197 -9.16 13.00 20.16
N ASP A 198 -10.34 13.60 20.40
CA ASP A 198 -11.60 12.92 20.70
C ASP A 198 -12.12 12.04 19.54
N ASN A 199 -11.62 12.26 18.31
CA ASN A 199 -11.99 11.52 17.11
C ASN A 199 -10.83 10.67 16.55
N SER A 200 -9.76 10.54 17.31
CA SER A 200 -8.54 9.86 16.84
C SER A 200 -8.68 8.33 16.69
N ASP A 201 -9.73 7.73 17.18
CA ASP A 201 -10.07 6.32 17.02
C ASP A 201 -10.57 5.96 15.61
N TRP A 202 -11.04 6.97 14.85
CA TRP A 202 -11.54 6.77 13.49
C TRP A 202 -10.96 7.74 12.44
N LEU A 203 -10.33 8.84 12.86
CA LEU A 203 -9.79 9.87 11.98
C LEU A 203 -8.34 10.15 12.31
N LYS A 204 -7.44 9.84 11.39
CA LYS A 204 -6.00 10.07 11.51
C LYS A 204 -5.52 11.06 10.46
N LEU A 205 -4.43 11.75 10.80
CA LEU A 205 -3.66 12.58 9.87
C LEU A 205 -2.28 11.97 9.66
N ALA A 206 -1.81 11.96 8.42
CA ALA A 206 -0.50 11.42 8.06
C ALA A 206 0.22 12.34 7.06
N PHE A 207 1.53 12.23 7.02
CA PHE A 207 2.35 12.86 6.00
C PHE A 207 1.98 12.35 4.60
N HIS A 208 1.86 13.26 3.62
CA HIS A 208 1.75 12.92 2.21
C HIS A 208 2.96 13.40 1.41
N ALA A 209 3.20 14.69 1.43
CA ALA A 209 4.37 15.36 0.88
C ALA A 209 4.49 16.78 1.46
N TYR A 210 5.58 17.48 1.10
CA TYR A 210 5.70 18.91 1.42
C TYR A 210 4.65 19.74 0.66
N ALA A 211 4.45 19.46 -0.63
CA ALA A 211 3.50 20.16 -1.50
C ALA A 211 2.99 19.23 -2.61
N ASN A 212 1.90 19.64 -3.28
CA ASN A 212 1.37 18.93 -4.44
C ASN A 212 2.33 18.92 -5.65
N LYS A 213 3.15 19.94 -5.79
CA LYS A 213 4.14 20.08 -6.87
C LYS A 213 5.56 20.20 -6.32
N PRO A 214 6.57 19.74 -7.07
CA PRO A 214 6.50 19.09 -8.40
C PRO A 214 5.89 17.68 -8.35
N ASP A 215 5.51 17.13 -9.51
CA ASP A 215 5.12 15.73 -9.63
C ASP A 215 6.29 14.82 -9.23
N CYS A 216 5.98 13.64 -8.62
CA CYS A 216 6.95 12.67 -8.15
C CYS A 216 8.08 13.27 -7.29
N PRO A 217 7.77 14.07 -6.24
CA PRO A 217 8.75 14.93 -5.56
C PRO A 217 9.91 14.16 -4.92
N TYR A 218 9.72 12.87 -4.63
CA TYR A 218 10.71 12.05 -3.94
C TYR A 218 11.36 10.98 -4.83
N GLN A 219 11.04 10.96 -6.12
CA GLN A 219 11.56 9.96 -7.06
C GLN A 219 13.07 10.09 -7.29
N ASN A 220 13.59 11.32 -7.36
CA ASN A 220 14.97 11.61 -7.75
C ASN A 220 15.73 12.46 -6.72
N VAL A 221 15.30 12.43 -5.47
CA VAL A 221 15.95 13.18 -4.38
C VAL A 221 16.54 12.22 -3.35
N PRO A 222 17.56 12.65 -2.56
CA PRO A 222 18.10 11.81 -1.50
C PRO A 222 17.06 11.57 -0.41
N ALA A 223 17.18 10.43 0.29
CA ALA A 223 16.30 10.06 1.41
C ALA A 223 16.20 11.16 2.48
N SER A 224 17.28 11.90 2.73
CA SER A 224 17.31 13.01 3.70
C SER A 224 16.30 14.12 3.40
N LYS A 225 16.02 14.41 2.11
CA LYS A 225 15.00 15.39 1.73
C LYS A 225 13.59 14.90 2.09
N LEU A 226 13.28 13.66 1.77
CA LEU A 226 11.99 13.05 2.15
C LEU A 226 11.83 13.03 3.68
N MET A 227 12.88 12.65 4.41
CA MET A 227 12.83 12.60 5.87
C MET A 227 12.63 13.98 6.50
N ALA A 228 13.28 15.02 5.98
CA ALA A 228 13.10 16.39 6.46
C ALA A 228 11.66 16.89 6.25
N ASP A 229 11.07 16.59 5.10
CA ASP A 229 9.67 16.96 4.81
C ASP A 229 8.69 16.16 5.66
N PHE A 230 8.95 14.87 5.84
CA PHE A 230 8.18 13.97 6.70
C PHE A 230 8.15 14.49 8.15
N ASP A 231 9.32 14.74 8.74
CA ASP A 231 9.45 15.19 10.12
C ASP A 231 8.73 16.53 10.33
N ARG A 232 8.86 17.46 9.36
CA ARG A 232 8.19 18.77 9.40
C ARG A 232 6.66 18.66 9.40
N VAL A 233 6.07 17.81 8.56
CA VAL A 233 4.61 17.61 8.55
C VAL A 233 4.14 16.91 9.82
N ALA A 234 4.85 15.86 10.26
CA ALA A 234 4.54 15.13 11.50
C ALA A 234 4.54 16.07 12.72
N GLU A 235 5.56 16.94 12.84
CA GLU A 235 5.64 17.96 13.91
C GLU A 235 4.40 18.86 13.90
N GLN A 236 3.97 19.35 12.75
CA GLN A 236 2.79 20.20 12.66
C GLN A 236 1.50 19.44 13.01
N ILE A 237 1.32 18.22 12.56
CA ILE A 237 0.15 17.40 12.95
C ILE A 237 0.10 17.25 14.48
N ILE A 238 1.22 16.90 15.10
CA ILE A 238 1.31 16.73 16.56
C ILE A 238 1.01 18.06 17.28
N ARG A 239 1.47 19.20 16.74
CA ARG A 239 1.20 20.52 17.27
C ARG A 239 -0.29 20.81 17.33
N PHE A 240 -1.00 20.74 16.18
CA PHE A 240 -2.38 21.21 16.11
C PHE A 240 -3.42 20.11 16.36
N ALA A 241 -3.08 18.83 16.20
CA ALA A 241 -4.06 17.74 16.30
C ALA A 241 -3.76 16.75 17.44
N SER A 242 -2.55 16.44 17.77
CA SER A 242 -2.02 15.58 18.84
C SER A 242 -1.28 14.34 18.31
N GLU A 243 -0.52 13.69 19.19
CA GLU A 243 0.14 12.40 18.90
C GLU A 243 -0.89 11.29 18.61
N GLN A 244 -2.04 11.31 19.29
CA GLN A 244 -3.09 10.32 19.08
C GLN A 244 -3.72 10.41 17.68
N THR A 245 -3.78 11.61 17.11
CA THR A 245 -4.32 11.86 15.77
C THR A 245 -3.28 11.57 14.68
N TYR A 246 -2.00 11.77 14.99
CA TYR A 246 -0.93 11.44 14.06
C TYR A 246 -0.88 9.93 13.77
N SER A 247 -0.63 9.59 12.51
CA SER A 247 -0.38 8.23 12.05
C SER A 247 0.84 8.22 11.13
N PRO A 248 1.74 7.24 11.25
CA PRO A 248 2.72 7.00 10.19
C PRO A 248 2.01 6.84 8.84
N PRO A 249 2.54 7.44 7.76
CA PRO A 249 1.89 7.36 6.45
C PRO A 249 1.89 5.94 5.90
N THR A 250 0.84 5.62 5.15
CA THR A 250 0.75 4.41 4.34
C THR A 250 0.84 4.72 2.85
N VAL A 251 0.93 5.99 2.48
CA VAL A 251 1.11 6.46 1.10
C VAL A 251 2.05 7.67 1.11
N ILE A 252 3.12 7.61 0.33
CA ILE A 252 3.95 8.77 -0.01
C ILE A 252 3.46 9.30 -1.36
N HIS A 253 3.35 10.61 -1.50
CA HIS A 253 2.84 11.26 -2.72
C HIS A 253 3.50 10.69 -3.99
N TRP A 254 2.67 10.27 -4.96
CA TRP A 254 3.03 9.51 -6.16
C TRP A 254 3.56 8.08 -5.92
N GLY A 255 3.80 7.64 -4.67
CA GLY A 255 4.34 6.31 -4.38
C GLY A 255 5.65 5.99 -5.11
N MET A 256 6.46 7.00 -5.38
CA MET A 256 7.75 6.88 -6.07
C MET A 256 8.84 7.46 -5.17
N VAL A 257 9.54 6.60 -4.45
CA VAL A 257 10.63 6.96 -3.56
C VAL A 257 11.86 6.11 -3.85
N GLN A 258 13.04 6.66 -3.61
CA GLN A 258 14.26 5.86 -3.76
C GLN A 258 14.28 4.71 -2.76
N PRO A 259 14.74 3.51 -3.14
CA PRO A 259 14.80 2.34 -2.25
C PRO A 259 15.56 2.61 -0.94
N GLU A 260 16.58 3.46 -0.99
CA GLU A 260 17.37 3.88 0.18
C GLU A 260 16.54 4.64 1.23
N ALA A 261 15.37 5.18 0.85
CA ALA A 261 14.46 5.85 1.78
C ALA A 261 13.57 4.88 2.58
N LEU A 262 13.43 3.63 2.15
CA LEU A 262 12.53 2.67 2.79
C LEU A 262 12.94 2.36 4.24
N LYS A 263 14.23 2.14 4.49
CA LYS A 263 14.74 1.89 5.86
C LYS A 263 14.57 3.10 6.78
N PRO A 264 14.94 4.33 6.40
CA PRO A 264 14.62 5.56 7.14
C PRO A 264 13.12 5.78 7.40
N LEU A 265 12.23 5.40 6.46
CA LEU A 265 10.78 5.43 6.68
C LEU A 265 10.35 4.42 7.76
N TYR A 266 10.88 3.19 7.70
CA TYR A 266 10.63 2.17 8.73
C TYR A 266 11.04 2.65 10.12
N GLU A 267 12.20 3.28 10.25
CA GLU A 267 12.71 3.85 11.51
C GLU A 267 11.79 4.95 12.08
N ARG A 268 11.02 5.63 11.23
CA ARG A 268 9.98 6.62 11.61
C ARG A 268 8.59 6.01 11.82
N GLY A 269 8.50 4.70 11.94
CA GLY A 269 7.25 4.01 12.24
C GLY A 269 6.43 3.57 11.03
N VAL A 270 6.85 3.85 9.80
CA VAL A 270 6.18 3.33 8.61
C VAL A 270 6.31 1.81 8.57
N ARG A 271 5.20 1.10 8.47
CA ARG A 271 5.15 -0.37 8.44
C ARG A 271 4.51 -0.91 7.17
N VAL A 272 3.66 -0.11 6.53
CA VAL A 272 2.96 -0.48 5.31
C VAL A 272 3.02 0.67 4.33
N LEU A 273 3.26 0.38 3.06
CA LEU A 273 3.16 1.33 1.96
C LEU A 273 2.23 0.78 0.88
N SER A 274 1.19 1.53 0.56
CA SER A 274 0.20 1.18 -0.45
C SER A 274 0.54 1.77 -1.80
N GLY A 275 0.46 0.96 -2.86
CA GLY A 275 0.77 1.34 -4.22
C GLY A 275 -0.14 0.68 -5.24
N TYR A 276 -0.06 1.13 -6.49
CA TYR A 276 -0.87 0.54 -7.57
C TYR A 276 -0.30 -0.76 -8.12
N PHE A 277 1.02 -0.83 -8.23
CA PHE A 277 1.73 -1.96 -8.83
C PHE A 277 1.10 -2.38 -10.18
N ARG A 278 0.79 -1.41 -11.01
CA ARG A 278 0.24 -1.61 -12.36
C ARG A 278 1.27 -1.22 -13.40
N ARG A 279 1.26 -1.92 -14.52
CA ARG A 279 2.00 -1.46 -15.70
C ARG A 279 1.15 -0.53 -16.54
N GLN A 280 1.73 0.62 -16.87
CA GLN A 280 1.15 1.57 -17.83
C GLN A 280 2.21 1.96 -18.85
N GLY A 281 1.95 1.71 -20.13
CA GLY A 281 2.96 1.94 -21.17
C GLY A 281 4.27 1.16 -21.01
N GLY A 282 4.23 -0.01 -20.33
CA GLY A 282 5.41 -0.86 -20.08
C GLY A 282 6.20 -0.48 -18.81
N VAL A 283 5.83 0.60 -18.11
CA VAL A 283 6.48 1.09 -16.88
C VAL A 283 5.56 0.83 -15.69
N TRP A 284 6.13 0.51 -14.54
CA TRP A 284 5.38 0.39 -13.29
C TRP A 284 4.96 1.76 -12.77
N ASP A 285 3.71 1.85 -12.33
CA ASP A 285 3.13 3.05 -11.72
C ASP A 285 2.90 2.82 -10.21
N VAL A 286 3.28 3.83 -9.41
CA VAL A 286 3.11 3.85 -7.94
C VAL A 286 3.58 2.54 -7.30
N ASN A 287 4.85 2.17 -7.53
CA ASN A 287 5.45 0.92 -7.08
C ASN A 287 6.65 1.10 -6.14
N TYR A 288 6.88 2.31 -5.61
CA TYR A 288 8.00 2.64 -4.72
C TYR A 288 9.38 2.26 -5.29
N LEU A 289 9.51 2.23 -6.60
CA LEU A 289 10.73 1.83 -7.34
C LEU A 289 11.28 0.45 -6.94
N ILE A 290 10.45 -0.44 -6.37
CA ILE A 290 10.85 -1.84 -6.18
C ILE A 290 10.98 -2.54 -7.53
N ASP A 291 11.70 -3.65 -7.55
CA ASP A 291 11.99 -4.37 -8.80
C ASP A 291 10.74 -4.93 -9.51
N ASP A 292 10.92 -5.30 -10.77
CA ASP A 292 9.87 -5.81 -11.64
C ASP A 292 9.24 -7.12 -11.11
N VAL A 293 10.03 -7.97 -10.46
CA VAL A 293 9.56 -9.29 -10.00
C VAL A 293 8.62 -9.14 -8.80
N ARG A 294 8.99 -8.29 -7.83
CA ARG A 294 8.15 -7.95 -6.68
C ARG A 294 6.91 -7.15 -7.11
N SER A 295 7.06 -6.21 -8.05
CA SER A 295 5.93 -5.46 -8.59
C SER A 295 4.93 -6.35 -9.34
N GLU A 296 5.41 -7.32 -10.12
CA GLU A 296 4.57 -8.31 -10.80
C GLU A 296 3.81 -9.20 -9.80
N TYR A 297 4.47 -9.62 -8.71
CA TYR A 297 3.81 -10.36 -7.63
C TYR A 297 2.68 -9.53 -7.00
N LEU A 298 2.97 -8.28 -6.59
CA LEU A 298 2.00 -7.38 -5.97
C LEU A 298 0.85 -6.98 -6.90
N SER A 299 1.04 -7.00 -8.21
CA SER A 299 -0.07 -6.74 -9.15
C SER A 299 -1.23 -7.73 -9.01
N ARG A 300 -0.99 -8.89 -8.36
CA ARG A 300 -1.94 -10.01 -8.22
C ARG A 300 -2.14 -10.48 -6.77
N HIS A 301 -1.49 -9.83 -5.80
CA HIS A 301 -1.55 -10.20 -4.38
C HIS A 301 -1.79 -8.97 -3.51
N ASP A 302 -2.50 -9.15 -2.40
CA ASP A 302 -2.81 -8.06 -1.45
C ASP A 302 -1.56 -7.43 -0.84
N ALA A 303 -0.55 -8.24 -0.53
CA ALA A 303 0.59 -7.76 0.22
C ALA A 303 1.88 -8.57 -0.02
N LEU A 304 3.01 -7.88 0.17
CA LEU A 304 4.36 -8.46 0.14
C LEU A 304 5.20 -7.86 1.27
N MET A 305 5.85 -8.71 2.06
CA MET A 305 6.85 -8.28 3.04
C MET A 305 8.21 -8.07 2.36
N ASP A 306 8.73 -6.87 2.44
CA ASP A 306 10.13 -6.59 2.11
C ASP A 306 10.99 -6.75 3.36
N PHE A 307 11.70 -7.86 3.46
CA PHE A 307 12.54 -8.18 4.61
C PHE A 307 13.77 -7.28 4.74
N GLU A 308 14.18 -6.61 3.67
CA GLU A 308 15.31 -5.70 3.67
C GLU A 308 14.99 -4.39 4.40
N SER A 309 13.87 -3.78 4.08
CA SER A 309 13.41 -2.56 4.75
C SER A 309 12.58 -2.82 6.01
N GLY A 310 11.90 -3.95 6.10
CA GLY A 310 10.91 -4.27 7.13
C GLY A 310 9.51 -3.75 6.81
N ILE A 311 9.28 -3.19 5.62
CA ILE A 311 8.01 -2.63 5.18
C ILE A 311 7.18 -3.68 4.44
N VAL A 312 5.89 -3.69 4.69
CA VAL A 312 4.91 -4.44 3.89
C VAL A 312 4.37 -3.54 2.79
N PHE A 313 4.49 -3.96 1.55
CA PHE A 313 3.79 -3.30 0.44
C PHE A 313 2.38 -3.87 0.33
N SER A 314 1.38 -2.99 0.19
CA SER A 314 -0.03 -3.33 -0.03
C SER A 314 -0.49 -2.85 -1.40
N ARG A 315 -1.26 -3.66 -2.09
CA ARG A 315 -1.83 -3.30 -3.39
C ARG A 315 -3.15 -2.57 -3.21
N VAL A 316 -3.29 -1.42 -3.87
CA VAL A 316 -4.56 -0.69 -3.96
C VAL A 316 -5.54 -1.43 -4.87
N ASP A 317 -6.76 -1.63 -4.39
CA ASP A 317 -7.83 -2.32 -5.10
C ASP A 317 -8.72 -1.38 -5.89
N ILE A 318 -9.06 -0.24 -5.31
CA ILE A 318 -9.95 0.73 -5.95
C ILE A 318 -9.58 2.18 -5.63
N VAL A 319 -9.71 3.03 -6.64
CA VAL A 319 -9.59 4.49 -6.55
C VAL A 319 -10.97 5.09 -6.78
N CYS A 320 -11.62 5.58 -5.71
CA CYS A 320 -13.01 6.00 -5.79
C CYS A 320 -13.26 7.20 -6.71
N ASN A 321 -12.31 8.15 -6.81
CA ASN A 321 -12.47 9.28 -7.74
C ASN A 321 -12.37 8.88 -9.22
N SER A 322 -11.72 7.76 -9.54
CA SER A 322 -11.58 7.26 -10.92
C SER A 322 -12.62 6.20 -11.30
N THR A 323 -13.43 5.74 -10.32
CA THR A 323 -14.41 4.67 -10.51
C THR A 323 -15.82 5.25 -10.36
N PRO A 324 -16.68 5.20 -11.39
CA PRO A 324 -18.05 5.67 -11.28
C PRO A 324 -18.87 4.79 -10.30
N VAL A 325 -19.99 5.33 -9.82
CA VAL A 325 -20.82 4.67 -8.78
C VAL A 325 -21.22 3.24 -9.13
N ASP A 326 -21.58 3.01 -10.38
CA ASP A 326 -21.99 1.69 -10.91
C ASP A 326 -20.81 0.74 -11.17
N GLY A 327 -19.59 1.27 -11.26
CA GLY A 327 -18.36 0.50 -11.42
C GLY A 327 -17.75 0.00 -10.10
N ILE A 328 -18.16 0.52 -8.93
CA ILE A 328 -17.51 0.21 -7.64
C ILE A 328 -17.68 -1.25 -7.27
N ILE A 329 -18.90 -1.76 -7.23
CA ILE A 329 -19.17 -3.16 -6.85
C ILE A 329 -18.57 -4.12 -7.89
N PRO A 330 -18.74 -3.91 -9.21
CA PRO A 330 -18.05 -4.75 -10.21
C PRO A 330 -16.53 -4.77 -10.11
N THR A 331 -15.91 -3.73 -9.55
CA THR A 331 -14.46 -3.72 -9.30
C THR A 331 -14.08 -4.56 -8.06
N LEU A 332 -14.85 -4.46 -6.97
CA LEU A 332 -14.52 -5.09 -5.69
C LEU A 332 -14.96 -6.57 -5.61
N GLU A 333 -16.13 -6.91 -6.16
CA GLU A 333 -16.71 -8.24 -6.00
C GLU A 333 -15.80 -9.38 -6.53
N PRO A 334 -15.17 -9.29 -7.70
CA PRO A 334 -14.28 -10.34 -8.19
C PRO A 334 -13.11 -10.64 -7.25
N LEU A 335 -12.59 -9.63 -6.56
CA LEU A 335 -11.46 -9.76 -5.63
C LEU A 335 -11.77 -10.71 -4.48
N THR A 336 -13.02 -10.74 -4.01
CA THR A 336 -13.44 -11.61 -2.90
C THR A 336 -13.33 -13.10 -3.22
N LYS A 337 -13.23 -13.47 -4.50
CA LYS A 337 -13.15 -14.86 -4.99
C LYS A 337 -11.70 -15.34 -5.17
N ASP A 338 -10.74 -14.41 -5.20
CA ASP A 338 -9.31 -14.72 -5.32
C ASP A 338 -8.66 -14.79 -3.94
N PRO A 339 -8.13 -15.95 -3.50
CA PRO A 339 -7.48 -16.08 -2.20
C PRO A 339 -6.31 -15.12 -1.99
N ASN A 340 -5.67 -14.66 -3.07
CA ASN A 340 -4.57 -13.71 -3.04
C ASN A 340 -5.01 -12.26 -2.83
N GLN A 341 -6.31 -11.94 -3.02
CA GLN A 341 -6.85 -10.59 -3.05
C GLN A 341 -8.07 -10.39 -2.14
N ALA A 342 -8.53 -11.45 -1.49
CA ALA A 342 -9.82 -11.45 -0.80
C ALA A 342 -9.77 -11.04 0.68
N GLU A 343 -8.59 -10.90 1.27
CA GLU A 343 -8.49 -10.67 2.72
C GLU A 343 -8.34 -9.21 3.09
N ILE A 344 -7.70 -8.43 2.21
CA ILE A 344 -7.43 -7.01 2.42
C ILE A 344 -8.02 -6.22 1.27
N MET A 345 -8.89 -5.24 1.56
CA MET A 345 -9.36 -4.26 0.59
C MET A 345 -8.69 -2.91 0.85
N ASP A 346 -7.80 -2.50 -0.03
CA ASP A 346 -7.07 -1.25 0.06
C ASP A 346 -7.73 -0.19 -0.82
N ILE A 347 -8.43 0.76 -0.17
CA ILE A 347 -9.30 1.74 -0.82
C ILE A 347 -8.78 3.14 -0.59
N PHE A 348 -8.73 3.94 -1.65
CA PHE A 348 -8.42 5.34 -1.48
C PHE A 348 -9.14 6.26 -2.47
N THR A 349 -9.02 7.54 -2.21
CA THR A 349 -9.46 8.63 -3.07
C THR A 349 -8.61 9.88 -2.82
N HIS A 350 -8.92 10.98 -3.50
CA HIS A 350 -8.25 12.27 -3.31
C HIS A 350 -9.22 13.34 -2.87
N GLU A 351 -8.77 14.27 -2.03
CA GLU A 351 -9.60 15.32 -1.45
C GLU A 351 -10.19 16.28 -2.47
N GLN A 352 -9.43 16.65 -3.50
CA GLN A 352 -9.80 17.73 -4.42
C GLN A 352 -11.16 17.50 -5.08
N TYR A 353 -11.50 16.25 -5.35
CA TYR A 353 -12.72 15.86 -6.07
C TYR A 353 -14.02 16.12 -5.28
N PHE A 354 -13.93 16.43 -3.98
CA PHE A 354 -15.08 16.82 -3.15
C PHE A 354 -15.44 18.30 -3.26
N TRP A 355 -14.55 19.15 -3.81
CA TRP A 355 -14.65 20.59 -3.73
C TRP A 355 -15.19 21.21 -5.03
N PRO A 356 -16.34 21.94 -4.98
CA PRO A 356 -16.98 22.49 -6.19
C PRO A 356 -16.12 23.45 -7.02
N PHE A 357 -15.11 24.07 -6.41
CA PHE A 357 -14.18 24.96 -7.11
C PHE A 357 -13.04 24.23 -7.85
N TYR A 358 -12.88 22.93 -7.62
CA TYR A 358 -11.88 22.13 -8.31
C TYR A 358 -12.33 21.81 -9.74
N SER A 359 -11.44 21.94 -10.71
CA SER A 359 -11.76 21.74 -12.13
C SER A 359 -12.34 20.37 -12.47
N ASN A 360 -11.95 19.33 -11.70
CA ASN A 360 -12.42 17.96 -11.87
C ASN A 360 -13.36 17.54 -10.72
N TYR A 361 -14.11 18.48 -10.15
CA TYR A 361 -15.10 18.20 -9.11
C TYR A 361 -16.08 17.10 -9.52
N LEU A 362 -16.38 16.20 -8.58
CA LEU A 362 -17.32 15.10 -8.76
C LEU A 362 -18.51 15.26 -7.80
N PRO A 363 -19.68 15.71 -8.28
CA PRO A 363 -20.86 15.92 -7.42
C PRO A 363 -21.33 14.65 -6.70
N ASP A 364 -21.04 13.46 -7.26
CA ASP A 364 -21.40 12.17 -6.72
C ASP A 364 -20.29 11.53 -5.86
N HIS A 365 -19.22 12.28 -5.52
CA HIS A 365 -18.02 11.68 -4.92
C HIS A 365 -18.30 11.03 -3.56
N PHE A 366 -19.01 11.71 -2.66
CA PHE A 366 -19.42 11.09 -1.38
C PHE A 366 -20.33 9.87 -1.57
N LYS A 367 -21.13 9.83 -2.63
CA LYS A 367 -21.94 8.66 -2.97
C LYS A 367 -21.05 7.47 -3.37
N ARG A 368 -19.95 7.71 -4.11
CA ARG A 368 -18.97 6.68 -4.46
C ARG A 368 -18.37 6.05 -3.20
N LEU A 369 -17.90 6.88 -2.26
CA LEU A 369 -17.40 6.38 -0.98
C LEU A 369 -18.47 5.57 -0.24
N GLY A 370 -19.69 6.11 -0.15
CA GLY A 370 -20.80 5.45 0.53
C GLY A 370 -21.15 4.09 -0.07
N VAL A 371 -21.07 3.92 -1.39
CA VAL A 371 -21.29 2.62 -2.06
C VAL A 371 -20.19 1.62 -1.71
N ALA A 372 -18.91 2.04 -1.80
CA ALA A 372 -17.77 1.18 -1.48
C ALA A 372 -17.83 0.73 0.00
N ILE A 373 -17.96 1.66 0.92
CA ILE A 373 -17.99 1.41 2.36
C ILE A 373 -19.17 0.51 2.77
N ARG A 374 -20.35 0.81 2.25
CA ARG A 374 -21.55 0.00 2.52
C ARG A 374 -21.34 -1.44 2.07
N TRP A 375 -20.89 -1.63 0.83
CA TRP A 375 -20.67 -2.95 0.26
C TRP A 375 -19.62 -3.74 1.07
N LEU A 376 -18.51 -3.11 1.45
CA LEU A 376 -17.48 -3.74 2.28
C LEU A 376 -18.04 -4.17 3.64
N THR A 377 -18.81 -3.29 4.30
CA THR A 377 -19.41 -3.57 5.61
C THR A 377 -20.42 -4.73 5.52
N GLU A 378 -21.29 -4.72 4.50
CA GLU A 378 -22.28 -5.78 4.24
C GLU A 378 -21.63 -7.13 3.90
N ASN A 379 -20.41 -7.12 3.32
CA ASN A 379 -19.60 -8.33 3.04
C ASN A 379 -18.66 -8.71 4.19
N GLY A 380 -18.80 -8.09 5.37
CA GLY A 380 -18.10 -8.49 6.59
C GLY A 380 -16.66 -7.97 6.72
N TYR A 381 -16.22 -7.07 5.86
CA TYR A 381 -14.92 -6.43 5.98
C TYR A 381 -14.90 -5.44 7.15
N LYS A 382 -13.86 -5.50 7.97
CA LYS A 382 -13.69 -4.60 9.12
C LYS A 382 -12.79 -3.41 8.76
N PRO A 383 -13.18 -2.18 9.14
CA PRO A 383 -12.32 -1.01 8.94
C PRO A 383 -11.12 -1.08 9.89
N VAL A 384 -9.93 -0.83 9.37
CA VAL A 384 -8.67 -0.87 10.13
C VAL A 384 -7.77 0.30 9.76
N PHE A 385 -6.82 0.61 10.65
CA PHE A 385 -5.63 1.38 10.30
C PHE A 385 -4.46 0.43 10.10
N PHE A 386 -3.75 0.53 8.99
CA PHE A 386 -2.62 -0.35 8.69
C PHE A 386 -1.45 -0.23 9.68
N HIS A 387 -1.32 0.91 10.36
CA HIS A 387 -0.29 1.10 11.38
C HIS A 387 -0.61 0.43 12.72
N GLU A 388 -1.85 0.01 12.95
CA GLU A 388 -2.27 -0.70 14.16
C GLU A 388 -2.00 -2.21 14.03
N GLY A 389 -0.77 -2.63 14.24
CA GLY A 389 -0.37 -4.02 14.06
C GLY A 389 -0.04 -4.37 12.61
N PHE A 390 0.02 -5.67 12.28
CA PHE A 390 0.34 -6.15 10.95
C PHE A 390 -0.87 -5.96 10.01
N LEU A 391 -0.77 -5.01 9.07
CA LEU A 391 -1.86 -4.66 8.15
C LEU A 391 -3.20 -4.39 8.88
N GLY A 392 -3.15 -3.78 10.07
CA GLY A 392 -4.33 -3.53 10.88
C GLY A 392 -4.89 -4.75 11.62
N GLY A 393 -4.22 -5.90 11.55
CA GLY A 393 -4.52 -7.08 12.32
C GLY A 393 -3.72 -7.13 13.63
N ARG A 394 -3.99 -8.13 14.47
CA ARG A 394 -3.14 -8.44 15.62
C ARG A 394 -1.82 -8.99 15.11
N GLY A 395 -0.71 -8.40 15.52
CA GLY A 395 0.63 -8.77 15.11
C GLY A 395 1.14 -10.12 15.59
#